data_bc2094fbd7c65b4881613bfbb2b928bd
#
_entry.id   bc2094fbd7c65b4881613bfbb2b928bd
#
_cell.length_a   1.000
_cell.length_b   1.000
_cell.length_c   1.000
_cell.angle_alpha   90.00
_cell.angle_beta   90.00
_cell.angle_gamma   90.00
#
_symmetry.space_group_name_H-M   'P 1'
#
loop_
_entity.id
_entity.type
_entity.pdbx_description
1 polymer ?
#
loop_
_entity_poly.entity_id
_entity_poly.type
_entity_poly.pdbx_seq_one_letter_code
_entity_poly.pdbx_strand_id
1 'polypeptide(L)'
;MFKNIIGGIAVGIANVIPGVSGGTMMVLLGIFDKIMEAIPGVLAIHSPKRKEYIIFLLEVLIGAAIGLVGFAKVLEYLFEAFPIQTIYWFIGLIAFSIPVFVKGEMKGYKLSIIPLIVGMAVVIGLQILNPGDATNTAVVYPPLTIINLLVMTVVGFIAGFTMFLPGVSGSMVLLIIGKYHLFKSYLANVTSFDLNILIPLGFMGVGILLGIVVSAKVLKVAFDINKGATLSLLLGLIIASTLVLIMQTFTSGFDVMLVVTSFISFLFGGLIVYLLNHYVK
;
A
#
# COMPACT_ATOMS: atom_id res chain seq x y z
N MET A 1 -19.43 -3.92 -10.52
CA MET A 1 -18.49 -3.79 -11.62
C MET A 1 -17.78 -2.42 -11.63
N PHE A 2 -18.39 -1.34 -12.06
CA PHE A 2 -17.72 -0.04 -12.21
C PHE A 2 -17.06 0.49 -10.91
N LYS A 3 -17.77 0.42 -9.79
CA LYS A 3 -17.26 0.84 -8.47
C LYS A 3 -16.00 0.07 -8.03
N ASN A 4 -15.93 -1.24 -8.29
CA ASN A 4 -14.79 -2.06 -7.91
C ASN A 4 -13.56 -1.76 -8.79
N ILE A 5 -13.78 -1.50 -10.10
CA ILE A 5 -12.71 -1.09 -11.01
C ILE A 5 -12.14 0.28 -10.61
N ILE A 6 -12.98 1.27 -10.30
CA ILE A 6 -12.53 2.58 -9.79
C ILE A 6 -11.75 2.42 -8.49
N GLY A 7 -12.24 1.59 -7.56
CA GLY A 7 -11.51 1.27 -6.35
C GLY A 7 -10.14 0.64 -6.64
N GLY A 8 -10.10 -0.29 -7.59
CA GLY A 8 -8.85 -0.88 -8.09
C GLY A 8 -7.91 0.17 -8.67
N ILE A 9 -8.40 1.07 -9.53
CA ILE A 9 -7.58 2.16 -10.13
C ILE A 9 -6.91 2.98 -9.02
N ALA A 10 -7.66 3.40 -8.02
CA ALA A 10 -7.13 4.19 -6.91
C ALA A 10 -6.09 3.41 -6.08
N VAL A 11 -6.30 2.10 -5.87
CA VAL A 11 -5.31 1.22 -5.23
C VAL A 11 -4.06 1.09 -6.08
N GLY A 12 -4.20 0.94 -7.40
CA GLY A 12 -3.08 0.87 -8.34
C GLY A 12 -2.24 2.14 -8.31
N ILE A 13 -2.89 3.31 -8.35
CA ILE A 13 -2.24 4.62 -8.22
C ILE A 13 -1.48 4.72 -6.91
N ALA A 14 -2.10 4.34 -5.78
CA ALA A 14 -1.48 4.40 -4.46
C ALA A 14 -0.22 3.53 -4.34
N ASN A 15 -0.20 2.38 -5.01
CA ASN A 15 0.96 1.48 -4.96
C ASN A 15 2.18 1.99 -5.75
N VAL A 16 2.01 2.95 -6.66
CA VAL A 16 3.14 3.59 -7.37
C VAL A 16 3.86 4.59 -6.46
N ILE A 17 3.19 5.08 -5.42
CA ILE A 17 3.65 6.20 -4.61
C ILE A 17 4.47 5.68 -3.44
N PRO A 18 5.76 6.08 -3.32
CA PRO A 18 6.55 5.77 -2.13
C PRO A 18 5.89 6.32 -0.86
N GLY A 19 5.77 5.47 0.17
CA GLY A 19 5.19 5.88 1.45
C GLY A 19 3.66 5.84 1.53
N VAL A 20 2.95 5.65 0.41
CA VAL A 20 1.50 5.41 0.41
C VAL A 20 1.23 3.91 0.28
N SER A 21 0.40 3.37 1.17
CA SER A 21 0.03 1.96 1.16
C SER A 21 -1.26 1.74 0.38
N GLY A 22 -1.24 0.77 -0.55
CA GLY A 22 -2.45 0.28 -1.23
C GLY A 22 -3.50 -0.20 -0.22
N GLY A 23 -3.08 -0.79 0.90
CA GLY A 23 -3.96 -1.17 2.01
C GLY A 23 -4.70 0.03 2.61
N THR A 24 -4.02 1.15 2.82
CA THR A 24 -4.66 2.39 3.24
C THR A 24 -5.72 2.83 2.24
N MET A 25 -5.41 2.81 0.94
CA MET A 25 -6.38 3.19 -0.08
C MET A 25 -7.60 2.24 -0.12
N MET A 26 -7.41 0.94 0.07
CA MET A 26 -8.51 -0.02 0.17
C MET A 26 -9.46 0.30 1.33
N VAL A 27 -8.89 0.68 2.49
CA VAL A 27 -9.66 1.13 3.67
C VAL A 27 -10.45 2.39 3.34
N LEU A 28 -9.81 3.40 2.72
CA LEU A 28 -10.43 4.66 2.35
C LEU A 28 -11.65 4.50 1.43
N LEU A 29 -11.55 3.55 0.50
CA LEU A 29 -12.58 3.29 -0.49
C LEU A 29 -13.64 2.31 0.01
N GLY A 30 -13.51 1.81 1.26
CA GLY A 30 -14.45 0.85 1.86
C GLY A 30 -14.47 -0.51 1.12
N ILE A 31 -13.40 -0.88 0.42
CA ILE A 31 -13.26 -2.17 -0.26
C ILE A 31 -12.39 -3.15 0.50
N PHE A 32 -11.74 -2.71 1.57
CA PHE A 32 -10.78 -3.48 2.35
C PHE A 32 -11.41 -4.76 2.94
N ASP A 33 -12.54 -4.63 3.64
CA ASP A 33 -13.22 -5.77 4.27
C ASP A 33 -13.65 -6.80 3.24
N LYS A 34 -14.17 -6.35 2.08
CA LYS A 34 -14.58 -7.25 0.99
C LYS A 34 -13.38 -7.97 0.36
N ILE A 35 -12.24 -7.30 0.22
CA ILE A 35 -10.99 -7.93 -0.26
C ILE A 35 -10.50 -8.97 0.75
N MET A 36 -10.55 -8.65 2.05
CA MET A 36 -10.17 -9.55 3.14
C MET A 36 -11.02 -10.81 3.19
N GLU A 37 -12.32 -10.70 2.88
CA GLU A 37 -13.22 -11.83 2.77
C GLU A 37 -13.00 -12.62 1.47
N ALA A 38 -12.79 -11.91 0.35
CA ALA A 38 -12.70 -12.51 -0.97
C ALA A 38 -11.43 -13.35 -1.18
N ILE A 39 -10.26 -12.86 -0.70
CA ILE A 39 -8.98 -13.57 -0.89
C ILE A 39 -9.01 -14.99 -0.29
N PRO A 40 -9.33 -15.18 1.01
CA PRO A 40 -9.50 -16.53 1.56
C PRO A 40 -10.69 -17.28 0.96
N GLY A 41 -11.76 -16.56 0.61
CA GLY A 41 -12.98 -17.14 0.04
C GLY A 41 -12.78 -17.78 -1.33
N VAL A 42 -11.87 -17.27 -2.15
CA VAL A 42 -11.49 -17.90 -3.42
C VAL A 42 -10.76 -19.22 -3.19
N LEU A 43 -9.96 -19.34 -2.15
CA LEU A 43 -9.22 -20.54 -1.80
C LEU A 43 -10.10 -21.63 -1.19
N ALA A 44 -11.26 -21.25 -0.64
CA ALA A 44 -12.25 -22.18 -0.12
C ALA A 44 -13.03 -22.84 -1.28
N ILE A 45 -12.60 -24.03 -1.69
CA ILE A 45 -13.10 -24.72 -2.91
C ILE A 45 -14.63 -24.91 -2.89
N HIS A 46 -15.23 -25.08 -1.71
CA HIS A 46 -16.67 -25.31 -1.53
C HIS A 46 -17.44 -24.04 -1.15
N SER A 47 -16.85 -22.84 -1.23
CA SER A 47 -17.55 -21.62 -0.92
C SER A 47 -18.63 -21.31 -1.98
N PRO A 48 -19.90 -21.12 -1.59
CA PRO A 48 -20.96 -20.78 -2.54
C PRO A 48 -20.75 -19.42 -3.21
N LYS A 49 -20.00 -18.52 -2.58
CA LYS A 49 -19.66 -17.17 -3.08
C LYS A 49 -18.36 -17.13 -3.89
N ARG A 50 -17.69 -18.27 -4.12
CA ARG A 50 -16.37 -18.30 -4.76
C ARG A 50 -16.33 -17.57 -6.10
N LYS A 51 -17.35 -17.78 -6.95
CA LYS A 51 -17.45 -17.11 -8.26
C LYS A 51 -17.57 -15.58 -8.10
N GLU A 52 -18.37 -15.11 -7.15
CA GLU A 52 -18.53 -13.69 -6.85
C GLU A 52 -17.19 -13.07 -6.41
N TYR A 53 -16.46 -13.74 -5.52
CA TYR A 53 -15.15 -13.30 -5.06
C TYR A 53 -14.12 -13.25 -6.19
N ILE A 54 -14.09 -14.25 -7.08
CA ILE A 54 -13.20 -14.24 -8.24
C ILE A 54 -13.49 -13.02 -9.13
N ILE A 55 -14.76 -12.80 -9.48
CA ILE A 55 -15.15 -11.65 -10.32
C ILE A 55 -14.76 -10.33 -9.65
N PHE A 56 -15.07 -10.18 -8.36
CA PHE A 56 -14.72 -9.00 -7.59
C PHE A 56 -13.21 -8.72 -7.57
N LEU A 57 -12.39 -9.74 -7.28
CA LEU A 57 -10.94 -9.59 -7.25
C LEU A 57 -10.36 -9.30 -8.64
N LEU A 58 -10.92 -9.89 -9.71
CA LEU A 58 -10.53 -9.59 -11.09
C LEU A 58 -10.86 -8.13 -11.45
N GLU A 59 -12.03 -7.63 -11.06
CA GLU A 59 -12.42 -6.22 -11.28
C GLU A 59 -11.45 -5.26 -10.59
N VAL A 60 -11.10 -5.55 -9.33
CA VAL A 60 -10.13 -4.75 -8.57
C VAL A 60 -8.74 -4.85 -9.18
N LEU A 61 -8.30 -6.04 -9.58
CA LEU A 61 -6.99 -6.27 -10.19
C LEU A 61 -6.85 -5.55 -11.54
N ILE A 62 -7.87 -5.64 -12.40
CA ILE A 62 -7.90 -4.91 -13.68
C ILE A 62 -7.83 -3.40 -13.42
N GLY A 63 -8.63 -2.90 -12.47
CA GLY A 63 -8.56 -1.50 -12.05
C GLY A 63 -7.17 -1.12 -11.56
N ALA A 64 -6.56 -1.94 -10.71
CA ALA A 64 -5.22 -1.69 -10.16
C ALA A 64 -4.15 -1.67 -11.28
N ALA A 65 -4.23 -2.56 -12.25
CA ALA A 65 -3.34 -2.57 -13.41
C ALA A 65 -3.49 -1.29 -14.25
N ILE A 66 -4.73 -0.86 -14.52
CA ILE A 66 -5.01 0.40 -15.25
C ILE A 66 -4.47 1.60 -14.46
N GLY A 67 -4.71 1.66 -13.14
CA GLY A 67 -4.22 2.74 -12.29
C GLY A 67 -2.70 2.80 -12.24
N LEU A 68 -2.05 1.67 -12.06
CA LEU A 68 -0.61 1.55 -11.97
C LEU A 68 0.07 1.97 -13.29
N VAL A 69 -0.38 1.43 -14.42
CA VAL A 69 0.24 1.69 -15.73
C VAL A 69 -0.16 3.06 -16.27
N GLY A 70 -1.46 3.41 -16.18
CA GLY A 70 -1.98 4.66 -16.75
C GLY A 70 -1.53 5.91 -16.00
N PHE A 71 -1.32 5.79 -14.68
CA PHE A 71 -0.98 6.94 -13.84
C PHE A 71 0.52 7.03 -13.48
N ALA A 72 1.30 5.99 -13.76
CA ALA A 72 2.73 5.95 -13.43
C ALA A 72 3.49 7.15 -14.03
N LYS A 73 3.30 7.44 -15.31
CA LYS A 73 3.93 8.59 -15.99
C LYS A 73 3.46 9.95 -15.46
N VAL A 74 2.18 10.07 -15.10
CA VAL A 74 1.63 11.29 -14.50
C VAL A 74 2.25 11.53 -13.13
N LEU A 75 2.38 10.47 -12.32
CA LEU A 75 3.02 10.55 -11.00
C LEU A 75 4.51 10.83 -11.11
N GLU A 76 5.21 10.22 -12.05
CA GLU A 76 6.61 10.51 -12.33
C GLU A 76 6.80 12.01 -12.61
N TYR A 77 6.02 12.57 -13.54
CA TYR A 77 6.02 14.00 -13.83
C TYR A 77 5.69 14.86 -12.59
N LEU A 78 4.66 14.50 -11.81
CA LEU A 78 4.28 15.25 -10.61
C LEU A 78 5.36 15.21 -9.54
N PHE A 79 6.04 14.08 -9.34
CA PHE A 79 7.14 13.96 -8.39
C PHE A 79 8.42 14.67 -8.86
N GLU A 80 8.67 14.76 -10.17
CA GLU A 80 9.79 15.53 -10.72
C GLU A 80 9.55 17.04 -10.67
N ALA A 81 8.36 17.49 -11.11
CA ALA A 81 8.06 18.91 -11.22
C ALA A 81 7.58 19.54 -9.89
N PHE A 82 6.84 18.78 -9.06
CA PHE A 82 6.17 19.26 -7.86
C PHE A 82 6.27 18.26 -6.69
N PRO A 83 7.48 17.85 -6.26
CA PRO A 83 7.65 16.75 -5.31
C PRO A 83 6.93 16.99 -3.98
N ILE A 84 7.08 18.16 -3.39
CA ILE A 84 6.49 18.48 -2.08
C ILE A 84 4.97 18.63 -2.17
N GLN A 85 4.47 19.36 -3.18
CA GLN A 85 3.03 19.52 -3.40
C GLN A 85 2.35 18.17 -3.62
N THR A 86 3.01 17.26 -4.35
CA THR A 86 2.51 15.90 -4.59
C THR A 86 2.42 15.12 -3.28
N ILE A 87 3.44 15.18 -2.41
CA ILE A 87 3.38 14.55 -1.08
C ILE A 87 2.24 15.16 -0.25
N TYR A 88 2.07 16.49 -0.23
CA TYR A 88 0.98 17.13 0.51
C TYR A 88 -0.41 16.79 -0.05
N TRP A 89 -0.55 16.58 -1.35
CA TRP A 89 -1.78 16.05 -1.93
C TRP A 89 -2.15 14.68 -1.33
N PHE A 90 -1.17 13.77 -1.19
CA PHE A 90 -1.39 12.47 -0.56
C PHE A 90 -1.64 12.57 0.94
N ILE A 91 -0.93 13.45 1.65
CA ILE A 91 -1.22 13.75 3.06
C ILE A 91 -2.67 14.20 3.21
N GLY A 92 -3.16 15.04 2.31
CA GLY A 92 -4.56 15.46 2.26
C GLY A 92 -5.52 14.30 2.07
N LEU A 93 -5.27 13.44 1.07
CA LEU A 93 -6.06 12.22 0.85
C LEU A 93 -6.14 11.36 2.12
N ILE A 94 -5.02 11.10 2.76
CA ILE A 94 -4.97 10.22 3.94
C ILE A 94 -5.60 10.92 5.16
N ALA A 95 -5.25 12.16 5.45
CA ALA A 95 -5.74 12.87 6.63
C ALA A 95 -7.26 13.04 6.64
N PHE A 96 -7.85 13.42 5.50
CA PHE A 96 -9.31 13.58 5.38
C PHE A 96 -10.06 12.25 5.36
N SER A 97 -9.37 11.15 5.10
CA SER A 97 -9.96 9.83 5.17
C SER A 97 -10.07 9.28 6.60
N ILE A 98 -9.24 9.75 7.54
CA ILE A 98 -9.29 9.34 8.94
C ILE A 98 -10.69 9.56 9.53
N PRO A 99 -11.34 10.73 9.43
CA PRO A 99 -12.70 10.93 9.89
C PRO A 99 -13.73 10.01 9.20
N VAL A 100 -13.53 9.71 7.91
CA VAL A 100 -14.41 8.79 7.16
C VAL A 100 -14.28 7.37 7.70
N PHE A 101 -13.05 6.91 7.95
CA PHE A 101 -12.76 5.62 8.56
C PHE A 101 -13.38 5.50 9.96
N VAL A 102 -13.16 6.51 10.82
CA VAL A 102 -13.69 6.50 12.19
C VAL A 102 -15.21 6.51 12.20
N LYS A 103 -15.86 7.33 11.37
CA LYS A 103 -17.32 7.40 11.30
C LYS A 103 -17.97 6.20 10.61
N GLY A 104 -17.24 5.56 9.68
CA GLY A 104 -17.71 4.40 8.94
C GLY A 104 -17.39 3.09 9.65
N GLU A 105 -16.13 2.68 9.59
CA GLU A 105 -15.67 1.35 10.04
C GLU A 105 -15.65 1.20 11.56
N MET A 106 -15.30 2.28 12.30
CA MET A 106 -15.26 2.24 13.77
C MET A 106 -16.63 2.52 14.42
N LYS A 107 -17.68 2.75 13.63
CA LYS A 107 -19.01 3.00 14.18
C LYS A 107 -19.47 1.84 15.08
N GLY A 108 -19.75 2.14 16.36
CA GLY A 108 -20.15 1.13 17.34
C GLY A 108 -19.01 0.43 18.06
N TYR A 109 -17.76 0.72 17.71
CA TYR A 109 -16.57 0.17 18.38
C TYR A 109 -15.85 1.24 19.20
N LYS A 110 -15.36 0.87 20.39
CA LYS A 110 -14.54 1.77 21.21
C LYS A 110 -13.11 1.78 20.71
N LEU A 111 -12.51 2.97 20.71
CA LEU A 111 -11.09 3.14 20.43
C LEU A 111 -10.27 2.46 21.54
N SER A 112 -9.38 1.54 21.15
CA SER A 112 -8.45 0.85 22.03
C SER A 112 -7.07 1.49 21.92
N ILE A 113 -6.62 2.16 22.98
CA ILE A 113 -5.38 2.97 22.96
C ILE A 113 -4.14 2.10 22.73
N ILE A 114 -4.04 0.93 23.36
CA ILE A 114 -2.87 0.05 23.23
C ILE A 114 -2.67 -0.42 21.77
N PRO A 115 -3.65 -1.01 21.09
CA PRO A 115 -3.50 -1.37 19.67
C PRO A 115 -3.18 -0.18 18.79
N LEU A 116 -3.77 1.00 19.03
CA LEU A 116 -3.46 2.21 18.30
C LEU A 116 -1.99 2.60 18.41
N ILE A 117 -1.45 2.62 19.65
CA ILE A 117 -0.04 2.93 19.89
C ILE A 117 0.86 1.87 19.25
N VAL A 118 0.50 0.59 19.31
CA VAL A 118 1.25 -0.49 18.65
C VAL A 118 1.29 -0.27 17.14
N GLY A 119 0.17 0.07 16.50
CA GLY A 119 0.12 0.41 15.08
C GLY A 119 1.03 1.59 14.74
N MET A 120 1.00 2.65 15.55
CA MET A 120 1.90 3.81 15.37
C MET A 120 3.38 3.41 15.53
N ALA A 121 3.70 2.63 16.55
CA ALA A 121 5.06 2.19 16.83
C ALA A 121 5.65 1.32 15.71
N VAL A 122 4.84 0.49 15.08
CA VAL A 122 5.26 -0.32 13.92
C VAL A 122 5.73 0.56 12.78
N VAL A 123 4.94 1.56 12.36
CA VAL A 123 5.29 2.43 11.22
C VAL A 123 6.50 3.31 11.57
N ILE A 124 6.52 3.92 12.76
CA ILE A 124 7.64 4.75 13.21
C ILE A 124 8.92 3.91 13.33
N GLY A 125 8.83 2.70 13.89
CA GLY A 125 9.95 1.77 14.00
C GLY A 125 10.51 1.39 12.63
N LEU A 126 9.64 1.07 11.65
CA LEU A 126 10.06 0.81 10.28
C LEU A 126 10.73 2.04 9.64
N GLN A 127 10.24 3.25 9.93
CA GLN A 127 10.85 4.49 9.41
C GLN A 127 12.25 4.73 10.02
N ILE A 128 12.43 4.45 11.31
CA ILE A 128 13.74 4.57 11.97
C ILE A 128 14.74 3.56 11.40
N LEU A 129 14.27 2.34 11.09
CA LEU A 129 15.09 1.29 10.48
C LEU A 129 15.35 1.51 8.99
N ASN A 130 14.65 2.46 8.35
CA ASN A 130 14.82 2.73 6.93
C ASN A 130 16.18 3.39 6.68
N PRO A 131 17.10 2.74 5.93
CA PRO A 131 18.45 3.27 5.66
C PRO A 131 18.45 4.50 4.74
N GLY A 132 17.28 5.00 4.32
CA GLY A 132 17.17 5.99 3.26
C GLY A 132 17.45 5.40 1.88
N ASP A 133 17.44 6.24 0.86
CA ASP A 133 17.94 5.87 -0.47
C ASP A 133 19.47 5.74 -0.39
N ALA A 134 19.93 4.58 0.08
CA ALA A 134 21.35 4.26 -0.01
C ALA A 134 21.69 4.18 -1.52
N THR A 135 22.33 5.25 -1.95
CA THR A 135 23.03 5.45 -3.23
C THR A 135 23.16 4.22 -4.12
N ASN A 136 22.81 4.40 -5.41
CA ASN A 136 23.07 3.55 -6.58
C ASN A 136 24.20 2.52 -6.40
N THR A 137 23.97 1.49 -5.62
CA THR A 137 24.80 0.33 -5.62
C THR A 137 24.50 -0.46 -6.89
N ALA A 138 25.52 -0.72 -7.69
CA ALA A 138 25.39 -1.57 -8.87
C ALA A 138 24.64 -2.85 -8.48
N VAL A 139 23.50 -3.10 -9.13
CA VAL A 139 22.67 -4.26 -8.81
C VAL A 139 23.36 -5.52 -9.32
N VAL A 140 23.83 -6.35 -8.40
CA VAL A 140 24.37 -7.67 -8.72
C VAL A 140 23.23 -8.69 -8.67
N TYR A 141 22.94 -9.35 -9.79
CA TYR A 141 21.96 -10.43 -9.85
C TYR A 141 22.53 -11.69 -9.18
N PRO A 142 21.87 -12.25 -8.15
CA PRO A 142 22.28 -13.49 -7.54
C PRO A 142 22.21 -14.65 -8.54
N PRO A 143 23.13 -15.63 -8.49
CA PRO A 143 23.08 -16.79 -9.36
C PRO A 143 21.78 -17.61 -9.12
N LEU A 144 21.30 -18.30 -10.17
CA LEU A 144 20.11 -19.14 -10.12
C LEU A 144 20.37 -20.41 -9.33
N THR A 145 20.36 -20.31 -8.01
CA THR A 145 20.43 -21.45 -7.09
C THR A 145 19.11 -21.60 -6.37
N ILE A 146 18.77 -22.82 -5.96
CA ILE A 146 17.55 -23.11 -5.18
C ILE A 146 17.48 -22.22 -3.94
N ILE A 147 18.60 -22.01 -3.26
CA ILE A 147 18.68 -21.17 -2.06
C ILE A 147 18.29 -19.70 -2.40
N ASN A 148 18.87 -19.14 -3.46
CA ASN A 148 18.56 -17.77 -3.87
C ASN A 148 17.12 -17.62 -4.33
N LEU A 149 16.52 -18.60 -4.99
CA LEU A 149 15.11 -18.60 -5.37
C LEU A 149 14.19 -18.67 -4.14
N LEU A 150 14.52 -19.49 -3.15
CA LEU A 150 13.79 -19.51 -1.87
C LEU A 150 13.90 -18.18 -1.13
N VAL A 151 15.10 -17.57 -1.10
CA VAL A 151 15.30 -16.22 -0.54
C VAL A 151 14.42 -15.21 -1.26
N MET A 152 14.34 -15.23 -2.60
CA MET A 152 13.45 -14.34 -3.36
C MET A 152 11.98 -14.58 -3.02
N THR A 153 11.57 -15.84 -2.81
CA THR A 153 10.20 -16.15 -2.36
C THR A 153 9.90 -15.58 -0.98
N VAL A 154 10.83 -15.70 -0.02
CA VAL A 154 10.68 -15.14 1.33
C VAL A 154 10.64 -13.61 1.29
N VAL A 155 11.51 -12.99 0.51
CA VAL A 155 11.54 -11.53 0.29
C VAL A 155 10.21 -11.06 -0.30
N GLY A 156 9.71 -11.76 -1.32
CA GLY A 156 8.40 -11.50 -1.89
C GLY A 156 7.26 -11.68 -0.88
N PHE A 157 7.32 -12.74 -0.06
CA PHE A 157 6.33 -12.98 0.99
C PHE A 157 6.26 -11.82 2.00
N ILE A 158 7.39 -11.36 2.49
CA ILE A 158 7.46 -10.24 3.43
C ILE A 158 6.88 -8.98 2.77
N ALA A 159 7.26 -8.68 1.53
CA ALA A 159 6.72 -7.55 0.79
C ALA A 159 5.21 -7.64 0.61
N GLY A 160 4.69 -8.77 0.15
CA GLY A 160 3.26 -9.00 -0.07
C GLY A 160 2.45 -8.95 1.23
N PHE A 161 2.99 -9.52 2.31
CA PHE A 161 2.37 -9.46 3.63
C PHE A 161 2.20 -8.01 4.11
N THR A 162 3.23 -7.20 3.95
CA THR A 162 3.22 -5.80 4.41
C THR A 162 2.45 -4.87 3.49
N MET A 163 2.42 -5.11 2.19
CA MET A 163 1.61 -4.33 1.23
C MET A 163 0.12 -4.33 1.56
N PHE A 164 -0.37 -5.38 2.20
CA PHE A 164 -1.77 -5.51 2.57
C PHE A 164 -2.11 -4.77 3.88
N LEU A 165 -1.12 -4.43 4.70
CA LEU A 165 -1.31 -3.68 5.94
C LEU A 165 -1.46 -2.19 5.62
N PRO A 166 -2.57 -1.55 6.02
CA PRO A 166 -2.71 -0.09 5.88
C PRO A 166 -1.56 0.63 6.59
N GLY A 167 -1.00 1.65 5.94
CA GLY A 167 0.09 2.45 6.52
C GLY A 167 1.49 1.85 6.40
N VAL A 168 1.64 0.59 5.95
CA VAL A 168 2.94 -0.03 5.71
C VAL A 168 3.15 -0.21 4.21
N SER A 169 4.26 0.32 3.69
CA SER A 169 4.61 0.16 2.27
C SER A 169 5.53 -1.04 2.09
N GLY A 170 5.15 -1.97 1.20
CA GLY A 170 5.98 -3.12 0.86
C GLY A 170 7.34 -2.73 0.27
N SER A 171 7.39 -1.65 -0.52
CA SER A 171 8.64 -1.09 -1.06
C SER A 171 9.56 -0.56 0.05
N MET A 172 9.03 0.07 1.08
CA MET A 172 9.80 0.50 2.25
C MET A 172 10.42 -0.70 2.99
N VAL A 173 9.67 -1.77 3.18
CA VAL A 173 10.19 -2.98 3.81
C VAL A 173 11.27 -3.63 2.94
N LEU A 174 11.09 -3.69 1.62
CA LEU A 174 12.11 -4.13 0.69
C LEU A 174 13.40 -3.29 0.77
N LEU A 175 13.26 -1.97 0.99
CA LEU A 175 14.38 -1.06 1.18
C LEU A 175 15.15 -1.40 2.47
N ILE A 176 14.44 -1.56 3.59
CA ILE A 176 15.03 -1.93 4.90
C ILE A 176 15.82 -3.24 4.82
N ILE A 177 15.31 -4.25 4.12
CA ILE A 177 16.01 -5.54 3.94
C ILE A 177 17.04 -5.52 2.79
N GLY A 178 17.28 -4.36 2.17
CA GLY A 178 18.30 -4.17 1.11
C GLY A 178 17.96 -4.87 -0.22
N LYS A 179 16.68 -5.16 -0.50
CA LYS A 179 16.26 -5.89 -1.72
C LYS A 179 15.43 -5.03 -2.68
N TYR A 180 15.16 -3.78 -2.34
CA TYR A 180 14.35 -2.88 -3.18
C TYR A 180 14.97 -2.63 -4.55
N HIS A 181 16.25 -2.27 -4.60
CA HIS A 181 16.94 -1.98 -5.88
C HIS A 181 17.03 -3.21 -6.78
N LEU A 182 17.24 -4.39 -6.20
CA LEU A 182 17.21 -5.66 -6.93
C LEU A 182 15.83 -5.93 -7.53
N PHE A 183 14.77 -5.75 -6.74
CA PHE A 183 13.38 -5.89 -7.20
C PHE A 183 13.05 -4.90 -8.32
N LYS A 184 13.39 -3.62 -8.13
CA LYS A 184 13.21 -2.57 -9.13
C LYS A 184 13.95 -2.92 -10.44
N SER A 185 15.17 -3.41 -10.34
CA SER A 185 15.97 -3.82 -11.50
C SER A 185 15.35 -5.02 -12.24
N TYR A 186 14.84 -6.02 -11.52
CA TYR A 186 14.11 -7.13 -12.15
C TYR A 186 12.86 -6.64 -12.90
N LEU A 187 12.08 -5.72 -12.32
CA LEU A 187 10.90 -5.16 -12.98
C LEU A 187 11.25 -4.32 -14.22
N ALA A 188 12.31 -3.50 -14.13
CA ALA A 188 12.74 -2.66 -15.24
C ALA A 188 13.21 -3.49 -16.45
N ASN A 189 13.80 -4.66 -16.19
CA ASN A 189 14.36 -5.52 -17.23
C ASN A 189 13.47 -6.73 -17.57
N VAL A 190 12.21 -6.76 -17.13
CA VAL A 190 11.27 -7.88 -17.37
C VAL A 190 11.06 -8.16 -18.86
N THR A 191 11.16 -7.12 -19.70
CA THR A 191 10.98 -7.19 -21.16
C THR A 191 12.21 -7.73 -21.89
N SER A 192 13.34 -7.94 -21.21
CA SER A 192 14.55 -8.55 -21.84
C SER A 192 14.39 -10.05 -22.09
N PHE A 193 13.36 -10.70 -21.49
CA PHE A 193 13.13 -12.14 -21.53
C PHE A 193 14.33 -13.00 -21.05
N ASP A 194 15.24 -12.40 -20.25
CA ASP A 194 16.35 -13.12 -19.63
C ASP A 194 15.85 -14.00 -18.47
N LEU A 195 16.16 -15.30 -18.52
CA LEU A 195 15.76 -16.26 -17.48
C LEU A 195 16.37 -15.92 -16.11
N ASN A 196 17.55 -15.28 -16.08
CA ASN A 196 18.17 -14.82 -14.84
C ASN A 196 17.39 -13.69 -14.18
N ILE A 197 16.47 -13.06 -14.89
CA ILE A 197 15.55 -12.03 -14.41
C ILE A 197 14.17 -12.62 -14.14
N LEU A 198 13.61 -13.34 -15.12
CA LEU A 198 12.22 -13.84 -15.06
C LEU A 198 12.01 -14.88 -13.98
N ILE A 199 12.98 -15.81 -13.79
CA ILE A 199 12.83 -16.88 -12.80
C ILE A 199 12.82 -16.32 -11.37
N PRO A 200 13.81 -15.52 -10.91
CA PRO A 200 13.77 -14.93 -9.57
C PRO A 200 12.55 -14.00 -9.36
N LEU A 201 12.18 -13.22 -10.39
CA LEU A 201 10.97 -12.38 -10.33
C LEU A 201 9.69 -13.20 -10.18
N GLY A 202 9.61 -14.35 -10.87
CA GLY A 202 8.49 -15.28 -10.74
C GLY A 202 8.39 -15.86 -9.33
N PHE A 203 9.49 -16.31 -8.75
CA PHE A 203 9.56 -16.80 -7.37
C PHE A 203 9.19 -15.70 -6.36
N MET A 204 9.67 -14.49 -6.57
CA MET A 204 9.29 -13.33 -5.76
C MET A 204 7.80 -13.01 -5.90
N GLY A 205 7.24 -13.09 -7.11
CA GLY A 205 5.81 -12.93 -7.38
C GLY A 205 4.95 -13.96 -6.64
N VAL A 206 5.35 -15.23 -6.65
CA VAL A 206 4.71 -16.29 -5.85
C VAL A 206 4.76 -15.94 -4.36
N GLY A 207 5.92 -15.49 -3.86
CA GLY A 207 6.06 -15.02 -2.49
C GLY A 207 5.08 -13.88 -2.17
N ILE A 208 4.99 -12.86 -3.03
CA ILE A 208 4.06 -11.72 -2.85
C ILE A 208 2.62 -12.22 -2.73
N LEU A 209 2.17 -13.10 -3.62
CA LEU A 209 0.82 -13.64 -3.58
C LEU A 209 0.56 -14.41 -2.28
N LEU A 210 1.49 -15.26 -1.85
CA LEU A 210 1.40 -15.98 -0.58
C LEU A 210 1.34 -15.01 0.60
N GLY A 211 2.17 -13.97 0.61
CA GLY A 211 2.20 -12.94 1.64
C GLY A 211 0.86 -12.20 1.75
N ILE A 212 0.27 -11.79 0.63
CA ILE A 212 -1.06 -11.15 0.57
C ILE A 212 -2.14 -12.09 1.14
N VAL A 213 -2.14 -13.36 0.73
CA VAL A 213 -3.11 -14.36 1.22
C VAL A 213 -3.00 -14.56 2.73
N VAL A 214 -1.77 -14.70 3.24
CA VAL A 214 -1.54 -14.90 4.68
C VAL A 214 -1.91 -13.65 5.45
N SER A 215 -1.54 -12.46 4.97
CA SER A 215 -1.91 -11.18 5.59
C SER A 215 -3.43 -11.02 5.68
N ALA A 216 -4.17 -11.32 4.60
CA ALA A 216 -5.62 -11.26 4.60
C ALA A 216 -6.24 -12.22 5.62
N LYS A 217 -5.72 -13.47 5.72
CA LYS A 217 -6.17 -14.44 6.73
C LYS A 217 -5.88 -13.98 8.16
N VAL A 218 -4.67 -13.47 8.42
CA VAL A 218 -4.26 -12.96 9.73
C VAL A 218 -5.16 -11.81 10.16
N LEU A 219 -5.40 -10.86 9.25
CA LEU A 219 -6.28 -9.74 9.54
C LEU A 219 -7.72 -10.19 9.77
N LYS A 220 -8.24 -11.13 8.97
CA LYS A 220 -9.57 -11.70 9.19
C LYS A 220 -9.69 -12.31 10.59
N VAL A 221 -8.75 -13.13 10.99
CA VAL A 221 -8.71 -13.73 12.34
C VAL A 221 -8.64 -12.63 13.42
N ALA A 222 -7.83 -11.60 13.21
CA ALA A 222 -7.74 -10.47 14.14
C ALA A 222 -9.09 -9.73 14.27
N PHE A 223 -9.81 -9.53 13.16
CA PHE A 223 -11.16 -8.95 13.18
C PHE A 223 -12.18 -9.84 13.90
N ASP A 224 -12.11 -11.16 13.70
CA ASP A 224 -13.00 -12.12 14.35
C ASP A 224 -12.76 -12.17 15.87
N ILE A 225 -11.50 -12.03 16.32
CA ILE A 225 -11.14 -12.01 17.76
C ILE A 225 -11.58 -10.69 18.41
N ASN A 226 -11.19 -9.56 17.85
CA ASN A 226 -11.55 -8.24 18.41
C ASN A 226 -11.50 -7.14 17.33
N LYS A 227 -12.66 -6.91 16.71
CA LYS A 227 -12.79 -5.92 15.65
C LYS A 227 -12.37 -4.51 16.09
N GLY A 228 -12.76 -4.08 17.30
CA GLY A 228 -12.43 -2.74 17.81
C GLY A 228 -10.92 -2.53 18.01
N ALA A 229 -10.22 -3.53 18.55
CA ALA A 229 -8.77 -3.48 18.73
C ALA A 229 -8.05 -3.49 17.38
N THR A 230 -8.50 -4.33 16.44
CA THR A 230 -7.91 -4.40 15.08
C THR A 230 -8.10 -3.08 14.32
N LEU A 231 -9.31 -2.51 14.35
CA LEU A 231 -9.57 -1.19 13.75
C LEU A 231 -8.71 -0.09 14.38
N SER A 232 -8.51 -0.13 15.70
CA SER A 232 -7.64 0.83 16.41
C SER A 232 -6.19 0.69 15.99
N LEU A 233 -5.69 -0.54 15.81
CA LEU A 233 -4.35 -0.81 15.30
C LEU A 233 -4.20 -0.26 13.86
N LEU A 234 -5.16 -0.55 12.97
CA LEU A 234 -5.14 -0.03 11.60
C LEU A 234 -5.17 1.51 11.58
N LEU A 235 -5.97 2.13 12.44
CA LEU A 235 -5.99 3.59 12.59
C LEU A 235 -4.64 4.13 13.03
N GLY A 236 -3.97 3.46 13.95
CA GLY A 236 -2.60 3.81 14.39
C GLY A 236 -1.60 3.76 13.24
N LEU A 237 -1.65 2.71 12.41
CA LEU A 237 -0.82 2.59 11.19
C LEU A 237 -1.06 3.76 10.23
N ILE A 238 -2.33 4.13 9.98
CA ILE A 238 -2.71 5.22 9.07
C ILE A 238 -2.24 6.58 9.62
N ILE A 239 -2.44 6.86 10.91
CA ILE A 239 -2.00 8.11 11.53
C ILE A 239 -0.48 8.24 11.45
N ALA A 240 0.26 7.19 11.82
CA ALA A 240 1.71 7.22 11.80
C ALA A 240 2.27 7.37 10.39
N SER A 241 1.69 6.72 9.38
CA SER A 241 2.13 6.91 7.99
C SER A 241 1.93 8.35 7.51
N THR A 242 0.84 9.00 7.93
CA THR A 242 0.61 10.42 7.65
C THR A 242 1.68 11.30 8.29
N LEU A 243 2.02 11.05 9.56
CA LEU A 243 3.06 11.78 10.28
C LEU A 243 4.44 11.60 9.64
N VAL A 244 4.78 10.36 9.23
CA VAL A 244 6.04 10.07 8.54
C VAL A 244 6.14 10.82 7.22
N LEU A 245 5.07 10.87 6.42
CA LEU A 245 5.04 11.65 5.18
C LEU A 245 5.26 13.15 5.45
N ILE A 246 4.62 13.70 6.48
CA ILE A 246 4.84 15.09 6.90
C ILE A 246 6.31 15.30 7.28
N MET A 247 6.90 14.42 8.10
CA MET A 247 8.29 14.55 8.53
C MET A 247 9.28 14.55 7.35
N GLN A 248 9.02 13.80 6.30
CA GLN A 248 9.86 13.76 5.10
C GLN A 248 9.90 15.10 4.34
N THR A 249 8.89 15.95 4.51
CA THR A 249 8.82 17.26 3.84
C THR A 249 9.54 18.39 4.59
N PHE A 250 9.88 18.21 5.87
CA PHE A 250 10.52 19.26 6.68
C PHE A 250 11.99 19.55 6.32
N THR A 251 12.63 18.72 5.52
CA THR A 251 14.01 18.88 5.08
C THR A 251 14.19 19.93 3.97
N SER A 252 13.08 20.37 3.37
CA SER A 252 13.07 21.37 2.32
C SER A 252 12.97 22.76 2.94
N GLY A 253 13.82 23.72 2.49
CA GLY A 253 13.83 25.08 3.03
C GLY A 253 12.45 25.74 2.98
N PHE A 254 12.18 26.65 3.93
CA PHE A 254 10.92 27.39 4.02
C PHE A 254 10.84 28.46 2.91
N ASP A 255 10.01 28.20 1.90
CA ASP A 255 9.56 29.21 0.94
C ASP A 255 8.05 29.41 1.10
N VAL A 256 7.60 30.66 1.22
CA VAL A 256 6.19 31.03 1.40
C VAL A 256 5.33 30.48 0.26
N MET A 257 5.82 30.57 -0.99
CA MET A 257 5.10 30.06 -2.17
C MET A 257 4.95 28.53 -2.11
N LEU A 258 5.99 27.83 -1.67
CA LEU A 258 5.97 26.38 -1.47
C LEU A 258 4.94 25.97 -0.41
N VAL A 259 4.86 26.68 0.71
CA VAL A 259 3.89 26.43 1.78
C VAL A 259 2.46 26.63 1.28
N VAL A 260 2.19 27.73 0.57
CA VAL A 260 0.85 28.02 0.04
C VAL A 260 0.42 26.98 -0.98
N THR A 261 1.28 26.64 -1.94
CA THR A 261 0.96 25.64 -2.98
C THR A 261 0.78 24.23 -2.40
N SER A 262 1.59 23.86 -1.39
CA SER A 262 1.45 22.60 -0.67
C SER A 262 0.15 22.53 0.12
N PHE A 263 -0.26 23.62 0.77
CA PHE A 263 -1.54 23.69 1.48
C PHE A 263 -2.74 23.56 0.53
N ILE A 264 -2.68 24.20 -0.64
CA ILE A 264 -3.70 24.05 -1.68
C ILE A 264 -3.77 22.58 -2.15
N SER A 265 -2.63 21.95 -2.38
CA SER A 265 -2.55 20.54 -2.76
C SER A 265 -3.14 19.61 -1.69
N PHE A 266 -2.85 19.88 -0.41
CA PHE A 266 -3.44 19.18 0.73
C PHE A 266 -4.97 19.28 0.74
N LEU A 267 -5.51 20.50 0.56
CA LEU A 267 -6.96 20.70 0.50
C LEU A 267 -7.58 20.02 -0.72
N PHE A 268 -6.89 20.01 -1.86
CA PHE A 268 -7.35 19.31 -3.06
C PHE A 268 -7.43 17.78 -2.83
N GLY A 269 -6.44 17.20 -2.15
CA GLY A 269 -6.50 15.80 -1.69
C GLY A 269 -7.71 15.53 -0.80
N GLY A 270 -7.95 16.40 0.17
CA GLY A 270 -9.12 16.32 1.06
C GLY A 270 -10.45 16.44 0.32
N LEU A 271 -10.55 17.33 -0.66
CA LEU A 271 -11.72 17.50 -1.49
C LEU A 271 -12.06 16.23 -2.27
N ILE A 272 -11.06 15.55 -2.83
CA ILE A 272 -11.27 14.27 -3.51
C ILE A 272 -11.90 13.23 -2.57
N VAL A 273 -11.40 13.10 -1.35
CA VAL A 273 -11.97 12.18 -0.34
C VAL A 273 -13.40 12.56 -0.01
N TYR A 274 -13.68 13.85 0.18
CA TYR A 274 -15.03 14.34 0.44
C TYR A 274 -16.00 13.98 -0.69
N LEU A 275 -15.60 14.24 -1.94
CA LEU A 275 -16.41 13.91 -3.12
C LEU A 275 -16.63 12.40 -3.25
N LEU A 276 -15.57 11.58 -3.09
CA LEU A 276 -15.69 10.12 -3.13
C LEU A 276 -16.63 9.61 -2.04
N ASN A 277 -16.53 10.13 -0.82
CA ASN A 277 -17.43 9.72 0.26
C ASN A 277 -18.90 10.16 0.05
N HIS A 278 -19.11 11.25 -0.67
CA HIS A 278 -20.46 11.78 -0.93
C HIS A 278 -21.14 11.09 -2.12
N TYR A 279 -20.41 10.81 -3.21
CA TYR A 279 -20.99 10.30 -4.45
C TYR A 279 -20.83 8.79 -4.66
N VAL A 280 -19.93 8.13 -3.93
CA VAL A 280 -19.65 6.69 -4.11
C VAL A 280 -20.36 5.82 -3.06
N LYS A 281 -20.87 6.42 -1.97
CA LYS A 281 -21.79 5.74 -1.04
C LYS A 281 -23.20 5.72 -1.59
#